data_1608d10b0fb5038b5f5ee809c7c719b5
#
_entry.id   1608d10b0fb5038b5f5ee809c7c719b5
#
_cell.length_a   1.000
_cell.length_b   1.000
_cell.length_c   1.000
_cell.angle_alpha   90.00
_cell.angle_beta   90.00
_cell.angle_gamma   90.00
#
_symmetry.space_group_name_H-M   'P 1'
#
loop_
_entity.id
_entity.type
_entity.pdbx_description
1 polymer ?
#
loop_
_entity_poly.entity_id
_entity_poly.type
_entity_poly.pdbx_seq_one_letter_code
_entity_poly.pdbx_strand_id
1 'polypeptide(L)'
;MVESLIMGYRYMMYSAQVSMGDDYDPEEEEAAFEKWVGEHLGEKAENALLTVAAVLGGLLAIVLFTVLPTLIVGGVNHFVTLGRWAKVVLEAVLKVGIFLTYMVGISKMKEIHRVFEYHGAEHKTIACYEAGDPLTVENVRKYTRFHPRCGTSFLILVVIVSVFLYSVLPWSSTGLRVVFKLLLLPVVMGISYELLKWCGRSDNLATRIIRQPGIWVQHLTVFEPDDSMIEVAIAAITPVLPENPEEGKW
;
A
#
# COMPACT_ATOMS: atom_id res chain seq x y z
N MET A 1 -11.91 -4.67 -8.29
CA MET A 1 -11.48 -4.51 -6.89
C MET A 1 -11.46 -5.83 -6.10
N VAL A 2 -12.58 -6.55 -5.92
CA VAL A 2 -12.58 -7.85 -5.18
C VAL A 2 -11.65 -8.86 -5.86
N GLU A 3 -11.77 -9.00 -7.17
CA GLU A 3 -10.90 -9.88 -7.98
C GLU A 3 -9.41 -9.51 -7.84
N SER A 4 -9.09 -8.22 -7.91
CA SER A 4 -7.72 -7.73 -7.73
C SER A 4 -7.16 -8.03 -6.32
N LEU A 5 -8.00 -7.97 -5.28
CA LEU A 5 -7.60 -8.33 -3.93
C LEU A 5 -7.32 -9.84 -3.81
N ILE A 6 -8.20 -10.69 -4.39
CA ILE A 6 -8.01 -12.15 -4.38
C ILE A 6 -6.74 -12.53 -5.14
N MET A 7 -6.53 -11.96 -6.34
CA MET A 7 -5.32 -12.21 -7.11
C MET A 7 -4.06 -11.72 -6.40
N GLY A 8 -4.09 -10.47 -5.87
CA GLY A 8 -2.98 -9.91 -5.12
C GLY A 8 -2.60 -10.75 -3.90
N TYR A 9 -3.60 -11.24 -3.14
CA TYR A 9 -3.35 -12.15 -2.02
C TYR A 9 -2.70 -13.47 -2.48
N ARG A 10 -3.20 -14.08 -3.57
CA ARG A 10 -2.63 -15.32 -4.13
C ARG A 10 -1.17 -15.15 -4.55
N TYR A 11 -0.84 -14.07 -5.27
CA TYR A 11 0.53 -13.81 -5.71
C TYR A 11 1.45 -13.46 -4.54
N MET A 12 0.95 -12.73 -3.54
CA MET A 12 1.71 -12.45 -2.31
C MET A 12 2.06 -13.75 -1.56
N MET A 13 1.09 -14.67 -1.40
CA MET A 13 1.31 -15.97 -0.78
C MET A 13 2.31 -16.81 -1.57
N TYR A 14 2.18 -16.85 -2.90
CA TYR A 14 3.11 -17.55 -3.76
C TYR A 14 4.54 -16.97 -3.67
N SER A 15 4.67 -15.65 -3.68
CA SER A 15 5.97 -14.97 -3.52
C SER A 15 6.60 -15.27 -2.16
N ALA A 16 5.81 -15.28 -1.10
CA ALA A 16 6.28 -15.64 0.23
C ALA A 16 6.79 -17.09 0.29
N GLN A 17 6.03 -18.03 -0.31
CA GLN A 17 6.46 -19.45 -0.39
C GLN A 17 7.77 -19.61 -1.17
N VAL A 18 7.92 -18.91 -2.31
CA VAL A 18 9.15 -18.97 -3.10
C VAL A 18 10.34 -18.39 -2.33
N SER A 19 10.13 -17.31 -1.57
CA SER A 19 11.20 -16.71 -0.76
C SER A 19 11.63 -17.56 0.44
N MET A 20 10.77 -18.47 0.91
CA MET A 20 11.06 -19.44 1.98
C MET A 20 11.61 -20.78 1.45
N GLY A 21 11.64 -20.97 0.12
CA GLY A 21 12.17 -22.19 -0.53
C GLY A 21 13.68 -22.20 -0.72
N ASP A 22 14.20 -23.26 -1.37
CA ASP A 22 15.58 -23.78 -1.46
C ASP A 22 16.79 -22.81 -1.63
N ASP A 23 16.59 -21.53 -1.88
CA ASP A 23 17.69 -20.53 -2.03
C ASP A 23 17.98 -19.76 -0.72
N TYR A 24 17.53 -20.27 0.43
CA TYR A 24 17.70 -19.63 1.73
C TYR A 24 19.12 -19.81 2.27
N ASP A 25 19.81 -18.69 2.58
CA ASP A 25 21.10 -18.69 3.27
C ASP A 25 20.88 -18.84 4.79
N PRO A 26 21.36 -19.97 5.39
CA PRO A 26 21.14 -20.24 6.82
C PRO A 26 21.90 -19.33 7.78
N GLU A 27 22.67 -18.34 7.32
CA GLU A 27 23.40 -17.39 8.16
C GLU A 27 22.57 -16.17 8.56
N GLU A 28 21.35 -15.96 8.06
CA GLU A 28 20.47 -14.88 8.48
C GLU A 28 19.54 -15.32 9.63
N GLU A 29 19.59 -14.59 10.75
CA GLU A 29 18.96 -14.90 12.05
C GLU A 29 17.41 -15.06 12.07
N GLU A 30 16.70 -14.72 11.00
CA GLU A 30 15.22 -14.85 10.94
C GLU A 30 14.74 -16.28 10.80
N ALA A 31 15.60 -17.18 10.39
CA ALA A 31 15.26 -18.54 10.03
C ALA A 31 14.96 -19.51 11.18
N ALA A 32 15.34 -19.21 12.39
CA ALA A 32 15.17 -20.18 13.49
C ALA A 32 13.70 -20.51 13.77
N PHE A 33 12.83 -19.52 13.68
CA PHE A 33 11.38 -19.72 13.91
C PHE A 33 10.68 -20.34 12.68
N GLU A 34 10.98 -19.84 11.48
CA GLU A 34 10.40 -20.34 10.23
C GLU A 34 10.87 -21.78 9.94
N LYS A 35 12.16 -22.06 10.12
CA LYS A 35 12.72 -23.41 10.02
C LYS A 35 12.10 -24.35 11.05
N TRP A 36 11.92 -23.91 12.29
CA TRP A 36 11.24 -24.69 13.33
C TRP A 36 9.79 -25.00 12.95
N VAL A 37 9.07 -24.02 12.36
CA VAL A 37 7.69 -24.21 11.86
C VAL A 37 7.64 -25.21 10.70
N GLY A 38 8.53 -25.07 9.70
CA GLY A 38 8.60 -25.97 8.55
C GLY A 38 8.94 -27.41 8.96
N GLU A 39 9.94 -27.59 9.82
CA GLU A 39 10.38 -28.90 10.31
C GLU A 39 9.34 -29.62 11.19
N HIS A 40 8.54 -28.87 11.98
CA HIS A 40 7.64 -29.47 12.97
C HIS A 40 6.17 -29.49 12.55
N LEU A 41 5.73 -28.62 11.67
CA LEU A 41 4.33 -28.42 11.35
C LEU A 41 3.92 -28.71 9.90
N GLY A 42 4.90 -28.80 8.99
CA GLY A 42 4.71 -29.12 7.56
C GLY A 42 4.05 -27.99 6.75
N GLU A 43 4.02 -28.13 5.43
CA GLU A 43 3.57 -27.14 4.43
C GLU A 43 2.18 -26.51 4.69
N LYS A 44 1.24 -27.29 5.26
CA LYS A 44 -0.09 -26.77 5.60
C LYS A 44 -0.06 -25.77 6.76
N ALA A 45 0.84 -25.94 7.70
CA ALA A 45 0.97 -25.04 8.83
C ALA A 45 1.72 -23.77 8.47
N GLU A 46 2.67 -23.83 7.56
CA GLU A 46 3.37 -22.67 6.99
C GLU A 46 2.38 -21.75 6.27
N ASN A 47 1.54 -22.31 5.38
CA ASN A 47 0.46 -21.58 4.74
C ASN A 47 -0.55 -20.97 5.75
N ALA A 48 -0.84 -21.69 6.83
CA ALA A 48 -1.70 -21.18 7.89
C ALA A 48 -1.03 -20.02 8.66
N LEU A 49 0.27 -20.11 8.93
CA LEU A 49 1.03 -19.04 9.60
C LEU A 49 1.04 -17.77 8.78
N LEU A 50 1.36 -17.86 7.47
CA LEU A 50 1.32 -16.70 6.56
C LEU A 50 -0.08 -16.07 6.49
N THR A 51 -1.12 -16.90 6.41
CA THR A 51 -2.50 -16.41 6.42
C THR A 51 -2.83 -15.68 7.72
N VAL A 52 -2.45 -16.25 8.86
CA VAL A 52 -2.65 -15.62 10.18
C VAL A 52 -1.87 -14.32 10.28
N ALA A 53 -0.62 -14.28 9.84
CA ALA A 53 0.20 -13.07 9.82
C ALA A 53 -0.44 -11.97 8.94
N ALA A 54 -0.93 -12.31 7.75
CA ALA A 54 -1.63 -11.36 6.88
C ALA A 54 -2.92 -10.82 7.50
N VAL A 55 -3.72 -11.68 8.14
CA VAL A 55 -4.94 -11.26 8.86
C VAL A 55 -4.61 -10.36 10.04
N LEU A 56 -3.62 -10.74 10.85
CA LEU A 56 -3.18 -9.92 12.00
C LEU A 56 -2.62 -8.58 11.55
N GLY A 57 -1.83 -8.54 10.47
CA GLY A 57 -1.34 -7.30 9.87
C GLY A 57 -2.47 -6.39 9.40
N GLY A 58 -3.48 -6.96 8.74
CA GLY A 58 -4.68 -6.23 8.32
C GLY A 58 -5.50 -5.67 9.51
N LEU A 59 -5.68 -6.47 10.56
CA LEU A 59 -6.34 -6.04 11.79
C LEU A 59 -5.54 -4.92 12.49
N LEU A 60 -4.23 -5.07 12.59
CA LEU A 60 -3.34 -4.06 13.16
C LEU A 60 -3.43 -2.74 12.36
N ALA A 61 -3.44 -2.79 11.04
CA ALA A 61 -3.62 -1.60 10.20
C ALA A 61 -4.96 -0.90 10.47
N ILE A 62 -6.07 -1.66 10.60
CA ILE A 62 -7.38 -1.10 10.97
C ILE A 62 -7.31 -0.44 12.35
N VAL A 63 -6.72 -1.10 13.33
CA VAL A 63 -6.57 -0.55 14.68
C VAL A 63 -5.75 0.73 14.64
N LEU A 64 -4.59 0.70 13.99
CA LEU A 64 -3.64 1.82 13.96
C LEU A 64 -4.21 3.05 13.21
N PHE A 65 -4.83 2.84 12.05
CA PHE A 65 -5.25 3.95 11.16
C PHE A 65 -6.73 4.34 11.28
N THR A 66 -7.56 3.53 11.93
CA THR A 66 -9.00 3.84 12.06
C THR A 66 -9.44 3.93 13.51
N VAL A 67 -9.08 2.97 14.35
CA VAL A 67 -9.55 2.90 15.73
C VAL A 67 -8.78 3.86 16.61
N LEU A 68 -7.46 3.82 16.58
CA LEU A 68 -6.57 4.59 17.45
C LEU A 68 -6.81 6.11 17.37
N PRO A 69 -6.86 6.75 16.18
CA PRO A 69 -7.17 8.18 16.10
C PRO A 69 -8.51 8.53 16.74
N THR A 70 -9.52 7.67 16.55
CA THR A 70 -10.86 7.88 17.11
C THR A 70 -10.85 7.79 18.64
N LEU A 71 -10.14 6.80 19.20
CA LEU A 71 -9.99 6.63 20.65
C LEU A 71 -9.24 7.81 21.29
N ILE A 72 -8.17 8.28 20.66
CA ILE A 72 -7.39 9.43 21.13
C ILE A 72 -8.29 10.68 21.20
N VAL A 73 -9.03 10.97 20.13
CA VAL A 73 -9.97 12.11 20.11
C VAL A 73 -11.07 11.95 21.13
N GLY A 74 -11.61 10.74 21.30
CA GLY A 74 -12.60 10.43 22.34
C GLY A 74 -12.06 10.68 23.75
N GLY A 75 -10.82 10.22 24.02
CA GLY A 75 -10.13 10.45 25.28
C GLY A 75 -9.86 11.94 25.55
N VAL A 76 -9.32 12.68 24.57
CA VAL A 76 -9.12 14.13 24.69
C VAL A 76 -10.44 14.86 24.97
N ASN A 77 -11.51 14.47 24.29
CA ASN A 77 -12.82 15.07 24.49
C ASN A 77 -13.44 14.78 25.88
N HIS A 78 -12.95 13.75 26.60
CA HIS A 78 -13.35 13.50 27.98
C HIS A 78 -12.80 14.56 28.94
N PHE A 79 -11.59 15.06 28.69
CA PHE A 79 -10.94 16.08 29.52
C PHE A 79 -11.24 17.51 29.05
N VAL A 80 -11.37 17.72 27.73
CA VAL A 80 -11.62 19.03 27.12
C VAL A 80 -12.77 18.89 26.13
N THR A 81 -13.88 19.57 26.39
CA THR A 81 -15.05 19.54 25.49
C THR A 81 -14.70 20.17 24.14
N LEU A 82 -14.49 19.34 23.14
CA LEU A 82 -14.19 19.78 21.77
C LEU A 82 -15.45 19.95 20.95
N GLY A 83 -15.52 21.04 20.18
CA GLY A 83 -16.55 21.21 19.14
C GLY A 83 -16.43 20.16 18.05
N ARG A 84 -17.52 19.91 17.30
CA ARG A 84 -17.57 18.88 16.24
C ARG A 84 -16.40 19.00 15.25
N TRP A 85 -16.16 20.19 14.73
CA TRP A 85 -15.12 20.41 13.73
C TRP A 85 -13.71 20.24 14.30
N ALA A 86 -13.48 20.64 15.56
CA ALA A 86 -12.21 20.40 16.23
C ALA A 86 -11.90 18.90 16.35
N LYS A 87 -12.90 18.07 16.66
CA LYS A 87 -12.74 16.60 16.69
C LYS A 87 -12.40 16.05 15.31
N VAL A 88 -13.08 16.52 14.25
CA VAL A 88 -12.82 16.07 12.86
C VAL A 88 -11.41 16.43 12.43
N VAL A 89 -11.00 17.68 12.66
CA VAL A 89 -9.64 18.14 12.30
C VAL A 89 -8.57 17.40 13.09
N LEU A 90 -8.75 17.25 14.41
CA LEU A 90 -7.81 16.53 15.26
C LEU A 90 -7.67 15.06 14.82
N GLU A 91 -8.79 14.39 14.52
CA GLU A 91 -8.78 13.02 14.02
C GLU A 91 -8.08 12.88 12.67
N ALA A 92 -8.30 13.82 11.76
CA ALA A 92 -7.64 13.88 10.46
C ALA A 92 -6.11 14.05 10.61
N VAL A 93 -5.69 15.01 11.44
CA VAL A 93 -4.26 15.26 11.72
C VAL A 93 -3.59 14.03 12.34
N LEU A 94 -4.24 13.40 13.33
CA LEU A 94 -3.72 12.18 13.95
C LEU A 94 -3.61 11.05 12.94
N LYS A 95 -4.62 10.82 12.12
CA LYS A 95 -4.60 9.77 11.10
C LYS A 95 -3.47 9.96 10.09
N VAL A 96 -3.34 11.16 9.52
CA VAL A 96 -2.25 11.48 8.58
C VAL A 96 -0.90 11.41 9.27
N GLY A 97 -0.78 11.93 10.50
CA GLY A 97 0.46 11.88 11.28
C GLY A 97 0.91 10.45 11.59
N ILE A 98 0.01 9.59 12.05
CA ILE A 98 0.29 8.16 12.30
C ILE A 98 0.71 7.48 11.00
N PHE A 99 0.00 7.72 9.91
CA PHE A 99 0.32 7.14 8.60
C PHE A 99 1.72 7.54 8.12
N LEU A 100 2.04 8.84 8.15
CA LEU A 100 3.36 9.31 7.71
C LEU A 100 4.48 8.83 8.63
N THR A 101 4.27 8.80 9.95
CA THR A 101 5.24 8.28 10.91
C THR A 101 5.52 6.80 10.66
N TYR A 102 4.48 6.00 10.43
CA TYR A 102 4.59 4.61 10.06
C TYR A 102 5.39 4.44 8.76
N MET A 103 5.04 5.19 7.69
CA MET A 103 5.74 5.12 6.40
C MET A 103 7.23 5.48 6.54
N VAL A 104 7.56 6.52 7.29
CA VAL A 104 8.96 6.90 7.57
C VAL A 104 9.68 5.81 8.39
N GLY A 105 8.98 5.18 9.33
CA GLY A 105 9.53 4.10 10.15
C GLY A 105 9.94 2.89 9.30
N ILE A 106 9.00 2.37 8.53
CA ILE A 106 9.24 1.17 7.69
C ILE A 106 10.24 1.45 6.56
N SER A 107 10.24 2.66 5.98
CA SER A 107 11.17 3.00 4.88
C SER A 107 12.65 2.99 5.29
N LYS A 108 12.94 2.99 6.60
CA LYS A 108 14.32 2.92 7.15
C LYS A 108 14.78 1.50 7.43
N MET A 109 13.89 0.51 7.40
CA MET A 109 14.25 -0.90 7.55
C MET A 109 14.93 -1.36 6.26
N LYS A 110 16.08 -2.04 6.36
CA LYS A 110 16.91 -2.40 5.18
C LYS A 110 16.14 -3.27 4.19
N GLU A 111 15.40 -4.25 4.68
CA GLU A 111 14.60 -5.17 3.89
C GLU A 111 13.50 -4.42 3.12
N ILE A 112 12.77 -3.55 3.82
CA ILE A 112 11.70 -2.73 3.21
C ILE A 112 12.29 -1.68 2.26
N HIS A 113 13.46 -1.12 2.58
CA HIS A 113 14.14 -0.20 1.68
C HIS A 113 14.45 -0.86 0.33
N ARG A 114 14.96 -2.08 0.35
CA ARG A 114 15.23 -2.87 -0.87
C ARG A 114 13.94 -3.16 -1.65
N VAL A 115 12.84 -3.52 -0.98
CA VAL A 115 11.51 -3.67 -1.63
C VAL A 115 11.09 -2.37 -2.31
N PHE A 116 11.36 -1.23 -1.70
CA PHE A 116 11.03 0.08 -2.28
C PHE A 116 11.97 0.49 -3.44
N GLU A 117 13.17 -0.07 -3.54
CA GLU A 117 14.03 0.04 -4.72
C GLU A 117 13.48 -0.79 -5.89
N TYR A 118 13.06 -2.04 -5.65
CA TYR A 118 12.33 -2.84 -6.65
C TYR A 118 11.04 -2.15 -7.12
N HIS A 119 10.29 -1.53 -6.23
CA HIS A 119 9.12 -0.72 -6.58
C HIS A 119 9.48 0.45 -7.51
N GLY A 120 10.66 1.05 -7.31
CA GLY A 120 11.22 2.05 -8.22
C GLY A 120 11.55 1.50 -9.60
N ALA A 121 12.13 0.30 -9.65
CA ALA A 121 12.41 -0.41 -10.91
C ALA A 121 11.12 -0.72 -11.68
N GLU A 122 10.09 -1.19 -10.99
CA GLU A 122 8.77 -1.45 -11.57
C GLU A 122 8.18 -0.18 -12.19
N HIS A 123 8.15 0.94 -11.47
CA HIS A 123 7.62 2.20 -11.98
C HIS A 123 8.37 2.70 -13.22
N LYS A 124 9.72 2.65 -13.21
CA LYS A 124 10.55 3.06 -14.35
C LYS A 124 10.29 2.16 -15.56
N THR A 125 10.16 0.85 -15.35
CA THR A 125 9.89 -0.12 -16.41
C THR A 125 8.52 0.08 -17.04
N ILE A 126 7.49 0.31 -16.22
CA ILE A 126 6.14 0.63 -16.70
C ILE A 126 6.15 1.95 -17.48
N ALA A 127 6.83 2.98 -16.99
CA ALA A 127 6.92 4.27 -17.68
C ALA A 127 7.63 4.17 -19.05
N CYS A 128 8.68 3.35 -19.14
CA CYS A 128 9.38 3.04 -20.38
C CYS A 128 8.45 2.32 -21.38
N TYR A 129 7.73 1.31 -20.92
CA TYR A 129 6.75 0.59 -21.73
C TYR A 129 5.63 1.50 -22.25
N GLU A 130 5.05 2.34 -21.38
CA GLU A 130 3.99 3.29 -21.74
C GLU A 130 4.45 4.37 -22.74
N ALA A 131 5.74 4.70 -22.73
CA ALA A 131 6.33 5.60 -23.72
C ALA A 131 6.58 4.93 -25.07
N GLY A 132 6.49 3.60 -25.15
CA GLY A 132 6.76 2.81 -26.36
C GLY A 132 8.25 2.58 -26.63
N ASP A 133 9.12 2.84 -25.66
CA ASP A 133 10.56 2.59 -25.79
C ASP A 133 10.89 1.11 -25.56
N PRO A 134 11.91 0.56 -26.23
CA PRO A 134 12.37 -0.80 -25.97
C PRO A 134 12.75 -1.00 -24.50
N LEU A 135 12.27 -2.11 -23.90
CA LEU A 135 12.55 -2.47 -22.49
C LEU A 135 14.00 -2.97 -22.35
N THR A 136 14.92 -2.03 -22.25
CA THR A 136 16.33 -2.27 -21.95
C THR A 136 16.72 -1.49 -20.71
N VAL A 137 17.70 -1.98 -19.94
CA VAL A 137 18.19 -1.29 -18.73
C VAL A 137 18.56 0.17 -19.03
N GLU A 138 19.23 0.40 -20.17
CA GLU A 138 19.63 1.75 -20.58
C GLU A 138 18.44 2.70 -20.80
N ASN A 139 17.36 2.22 -21.40
CA ASN A 139 16.16 3.02 -21.63
C ASN A 139 15.38 3.23 -20.35
N VAL A 140 15.12 2.15 -19.60
CA VAL A 140 14.36 2.20 -18.33
C VAL A 140 15.01 3.16 -17.34
N ARG A 141 16.34 3.22 -17.26
CA ARG A 141 17.08 4.13 -16.39
C ARG A 141 16.73 5.60 -16.58
N LYS A 142 16.33 6.02 -17.79
CA LYS A 142 16.00 7.41 -18.15
C LYS A 142 14.66 7.87 -17.56
N TYR A 143 13.78 6.96 -17.19
CA TYR A 143 12.43 7.26 -16.72
C TYR A 143 12.41 7.59 -15.23
N THR A 144 11.35 8.32 -14.83
CA THR A 144 11.11 8.65 -13.42
C THR A 144 10.59 7.45 -12.66
N ARG A 145 10.98 7.32 -11.39
CA ARG A 145 10.45 6.34 -10.47
C ARG A 145 9.07 6.68 -9.92
N PHE A 146 8.55 7.88 -10.18
CA PHE A 146 7.23 8.30 -9.70
C PHE A 146 6.15 7.97 -10.72
N HIS A 147 5.08 7.31 -10.27
CA HIS A 147 4.00 6.88 -11.14
C HIS A 147 2.63 7.25 -10.55
N PRO A 148 1.69 7.85 -11.33
CA PRO A 148 0.42 8.34 -10.81
C PRO A 148 -0.56 7.22 -10.41
N ARG A 149 -0.42 6.01 -10.94
CA ARG A 149 -1.30 4.86 -10.72
C ARG A 149 -0.77 3.86 -9.68
N CYS A 150 0.14 4.30 -8.81
CA CYS A 150 0.75 3.47 -7.80
C CYS A 150 -0.22 3.10 -6.66
N GLY A 151 -0.08 1.90 -6.11
CA GLY A 151 -0.81 1.45 -4.93
C GLY A 151 -0.60 2.33 -3.69
N THR A 152 0.58 2.95 -3.54
CA THR A 152 0.85 3.91 -2.45
C THR A 152 0.00 5.18 -2.61
N SER A 153 -0.24 5.63 -3.85
CA SER A 153 -1.17 6.72 -4.13
C SER A 153 -2.60 6.35 -3.76
N PHE A 154 -2.99 5.08 -3.91
CA PHE A 154 -4.28 4.58 -3.43
C PHE A 154 -4.41 4.69 -1.92
N LEU A 155 -3.38 4.32 -1.14
CA LEU A 155 -3.41 4.39 0.33
C LEU A 155 -3.66 5.82 0.83
N ILE A 156 -2.98 6.82 0.27
CA ILE A 156 -3.21 8.22 0.69
C ILE A 156 -4.59 8.73 0.26
N LEU A 157 -5.12 8.28 -0.89
CA LEU A 157 -6.49 8.59 -1.30
C LEU A 157 -7.51 7.99 -0.32
N VAL A 158 -7.31 6.75 0.15
CA VAL A 158 -8.13 6.12 1.19
C VAL A 158 -8.12 6.95 2.47
N VAL A 159 -6.96 7.46 2.88
CA VAL A 159 -6.87 8.35 4.06
C VAL A 159 -7.66 9.62 3.84
N ILE A 160 -7.48 10.31 2.71
CA ILE A 160 -8.17 11.59 2.39
C ILE A 160 -9.68 11.37 2.29
N VAL A 161 -10.15 10.42 1.49
CA VAL A 161 -11.57 10.10 1.31
C VAL A 161 -12.22 9.74 2.64
N SER A 162 -11.51 8.94 3.48
CA SER A 162 -12.03 8.56 4.80
C SER A 162 -12.22 9.78 5.72
N VAL A 163 -11.36 10.79 5.67
CA VAL A 163 -11.53 12.02 6.45
C VAL A 163 -12.84 12.71 6.07
N PHE A 164 -13.11 12.86 4.77
CA PHE A 164 -14.35 13.48 4.30
C PHE A 164 -15.59 12.66 4.68
N LEU A 165 -15.62 11.36 4.39
CA LEU A 165 -16.78 10.52 4.68
C LEU A 165 -17.02 10.36 6.18
N TYR A 166 -15.98 10.26 6.98
CA TYR A 166 -16.13 10.10 8.43
C TYR A 166 -16.46 11.42 9.16
N SER A 167 -16.26 12.58 8.51
CA SER A 167 -16.59 13.88 9.07
C SER A 167 -18.08 14.05 9.34
N VAL A 168 -18.94 13.39 8.55
CA VAL A 168 -20.40 13.45 8.71
C VAL A 168 -20.93 12.51 9.79
N LEU A 169 -20.13 11.54 10.26
CA LEU A 169 -20.55 10.60 11.29
C LEU A 169 -20.79 11.29 12.64
N PRO A 170 -21.82 10.85 13.40
CA PRO A 170 -22.11 11.42 14.71
C PRO A 170 -21.01 11.07 15.73
N TRP A 171 -20.87 11.94 16.74
CA TRP A 171 -19.96 11.77 17.88
C TRP A 171 -20.73 11.39 19.17
N SER A 172 -21.89 10.78 19.05
CA SER A 172 -22.73 10.39 20.19
C SER A 172 -22.07 9.30 21.06
N SER A 173 -21.34 8.40 20.45
CA SER A 173 -20.59 7.33 21.10
C SER A 173 -19.35 7.00 20.31
N THR A 174 -18.17 6.91 20.97
CA THR A 174 -16.90 6.54 20.36
C THR A 174 -16.95 5.15 19.77
N GLY A 175 -17.53 4.18 20.50
CA GLY A 175 -17.65 2.79 20.02
C GLY A 175 -18.54 2.68 18.78
N LEU A 176 -19.71 3.32 18.79
CA LEU A 176 -20.61 3.33 17.63
C LEU A 176 -19.98 4.02 16.41
N ARG A 177 -19.20 5.08 16.64
CA ARG A 177 -18.44 5.75 15.57
C ARG A 177 -17.41 4.81 14.92
N VAL A 178 -16.69 4.00 15.72
CA VAL A 178 -15.76 2.99 15.19
C VAL A 178 -16.53 1.96 14.34
N VAL A 179 -17.65 1.45 14.80
CA VAL A 179 -18.48 0.51 14.04
C VAL A 179 -18.91 1.11 12.70
N PHE A 180 -19.42 2.34 12.68
CA PHE A 180 -19.79 3.00 11.41
C PHE A 180 -18.60 3.20 10.47
N LYS A 181 -17.41 3.51 10.97
CA LYS A 181 -16.20 3.61 10.14
C LYS A 181 -15.82 2.28 9.50
N LEU A 182 -15.92 1.18 10.25
CA LEU A 182 -15.65 -0.15 9.71
C LEU A 182 -16.67 -0.54 8.63
N LEU A 183 -17.95 -0.26 8.86
CA LEU A 183 -19.00 -0.50 7.86
C LEU A 183 -18.85 0.36 6.59
N LEU A 184 -18.33 1.58 6.72
CA LEU A 184 -18.07 2.48 5.58
C LEU A 184 -16.73 2.20 4.89
N LEU A 185 -15.84 1.40 5.47
CA LEU A 185 -14.53 1.12 4.90
C LEU A 185 -14.58 0.61 3.45
N PRO A 186 -15.46 -0.35 3.08
CA PRO A 186 -15.60 -0.78 1.69
C PRO A 186 -16.01 0.37 0.74
N VAL A 187 -16.86 1.29 1.20
CA VAL A 187 -17.30 2.46 0.42
C VAL A 187 -16.13 3.43 0.21
N VAL A 188 -15.35 3.68 1.28
CA VAL A 188 -14.13 4.50 1.20
C VAL A 188 -13.16 3.91 0.17
N MET A 189 -12.91 2.61 0.24
CA MET A 189 -12.03 1.91 -0.70
C MET A 189 -12.54 1.99 -2.13
N GLY A 190 -13.84 1.79 -2.35
CA GLY A 190 -14.47 1.89 -3.67
C GLY A 190 -14.33 3.27 -4.29
N ILE A 191 -14.65 4.33 -3.53
CA ILE A 191 -14.50 5.72 -4.00
C ILE A 191 -13.02 6.04 -4.29
N SER A 192 -12.10 5.64 -3.43
CA SER A 192 -10.67 5.88 -3.60
C SER A 192 -10.14 5.16 -4.85
N TYR A 193 -10.63 3.96 -5.14
CA TYR A 193 -10.27 3.21 -6.34
C TYR A 193 -10.76 3.91 -7.62
N GLU A 194 -12.00 4.38 -7.65
CA GLU A 194 -12.53 5.11 -8.80
C GLU A 194 -11.80 6.45 -9.01
N LEU A 195 -11.44 7.14 -7.93
CA LEU A 195 -10.62 8.36 -8.01
C LEU A 195 -9.22 8.06 -8.59
N LEU A 196 -8.57 6.99 -8.13
CA LEU A 196 -7.27 6.56 -8.66
C LEU A 196 -7.35 6.27 -10.16
N LYS A 197 -8.38 5.52 -10.56
CA LYS A 197 -8.65 5.16 -11.95
C LYS A 197 -8.90 6.40 -12.81
N TRP A 198 -9.68 7.35 -12.31
CA TRP A 198 -9.90 8.63 -12.99
C TRP A 198 -8.60 9.43 -13.14
N CYS A 199 -7.77 9.48 -12.10
CA CYS A 199 -6.45 10.11 -12.16
C CYS A 199 -5.50 9.45 -13.16
N GLY A 200 -5.65 8.16 -13.41
CA GLY A 200 -4.88 7.43 -14.41
C GLY A 200 -5.33 7.68 -15.86
N ARG A 201 -6.62 7.97 -16.07
CA ARG A 201 -7.21 8.18 -17.41
C ARG A 201 -7.18 9.61 -17.90
N SER A 202 -7.06 10.57 -17.01
CA SER A 202 -7.23 12.00 -17.33
C SER A 202 -6.06 12.81 -16.82
N ASP A 203 -5.60 13.77 -17.62
CA ASP A 203 -4.57 14.74 -17.22
C ASP A 203 -5.14 16.15 -17.25
N ASN A 204 -5.97 16.48 -16.28
CA ASN A 204 -6.53 17.81 -16.05
C ASN A 204 -6.10 18.36 -14.68
N LEU A 205 -6.38 19.64 -14.43
CA LEU A 205 -5.98 20.29 -13.18
C LEU A 205 -6.50 19.55 -11.93
N ALA A 206 -7.74 19.06 -11.95
CA ALA A 206 -8.33 18.34 -10.82
C ALA A 206 -7.59 17.02 -10.53
N THR A 207 -7.33 16.21 -11.57
CA THR A 207 -6.59 14.95 -11.41
C THR A 207 -5.14 15.18 -10.99
N ARG A 208 -4.49 16.26 -11.47
CA ARG A 208 -3.14 16.65 -11.03
C ARG A 208 -3.11 17.00 -9.54
N ILE A 209 -4.11 17.73 -9.04
CA ILE A 209 -4.21 18.07 -7.61
C ILE A 209 -4.48 16.81 -6.78
N ILE A 210 -5.41 15.93 -7.20
CA ILE A 210 -5.79 14.73 -6.45
C ILE A 210 -4.64 13.73 -6.36
N ARG A 211 -3.83 13.56 -7.42
CA ARG A 211 -2.70 12.62 -7.41
C ARG A 211 -1.46 13.14 -6.67
N GLN A 212 -1.35 14.47 -6.49
CA GLN A 212 -0.14 15.09 -5.92
C GLN A 212 0.23 14.56 -4.52
N PRO A 213 -0.70 14.41 -3.55
CA PRO A 213 -0.38 13.79 -2.26
C PRO A 213 0.19 12.36 -2.40
N GLY A 214 -0.32 11.58 -3.36
CA GLY A 214 0.21 10.25 -3.66
C GLY A 214 1.65 10.30 -4.13
N ILE A 215 1.96 11.18 -5.06
CA ILE A 215 3.33 11.40 -5.56
C ILE A 215 4.27 11.83 -4.41
N TRP A 216 3.82 12.67 -3.48
CA TRP A 216 4.64 13.06 -2.33
C TRP A 216 4.96 11.87 -1.43
N VAL A 217 4.01 10.98 -1.16
CA VAL A 217 4.24 9.79 -0.34
C VAL A 217 5.21 8.80 -1.03
N GLN A 218 5.25 8.76 -2.36
CA GLN A 218 6.20 7.93 -3.10
C GLN A 218 7.67 8.29 -2.81
N HIS A 219 7.99 9.51 -2.35
CA HIS A 219 9.35 9.82 -1.87
C HIS A 219 9.78 8.97 -0.68
N LEU A 220 8.84 8.39 0.06
CA LEU A 220 9.08 7.49 1.19
C LEU A 220 9.00 6.00 0.83
N THR A 221 8.38 5.66 -0.31
CA THR A 221 8.01 4.28 -0.66
C THR A 221 8.55 3.82 -2.02
N VAL A 222 9.32 4.68 -2.70
CA VAL A 222 9.90 4.39 -4.01
C VAL A 222 11.30 4.97 -4.06
N PHE A 223 12.31 4.11 -4.12
CA PHE A 223 13.71 4.53 -4.19
C PHE A 223 14.32 4.26 -5.57
N GLU A 224 15.52 4.77 -5.81
CA GLU A 224 16.23 4.59 -7.07
C GLU A 224 16.80 3.18 -7.13
N PRO A 225 16.42 2.36 -8.13
CA PRO A 225 16.90 0.99 -8.27
C PRO A 225 18.29 0.92 -8.87
N ASP A 226 19.02 -0.15 -8.60
CA ASP A 226 20.18 -0.55 -9.37
C ASP A 226 19.79 -1.28 -10.67
N ASP A 227 20.80 -1.59 -11.49
CA ASP A 227 20.57 -2.22 -12.80
C ASP A 227 20.02 -3.64 -12.69
N SER A 228 20.44 -4.40 -11.69
CA SER A 228 19.98 -5.77 -11.48
C SER A 228 18.50 -5.80 -11.12
N MET A 229 18.02 -4.81 -10.36
CA MET A 229 16.60 -4.65 -10.03
C MET A 229 15.77 -4.25 -11.26
N ILE A 230 16.34 -3.43 -12.15
CA ILE A 230 15.71 -3.09 -13.44
C ILE A 230 15.58 -4.33 -14.33
N GLU A 231 16.62 -5.17 -14.40
CA GLU A 231 16.58 -6.43 -15.15
C GLU A 231 15.45 -7.36 -14.64
N VAL A 232 15.32 -7.47 -13.32
CA VAL A 232 14.23 -8.24 -12.70
C VAL A 232 12.86 -7.67 -13.05
N ALA A 233 12.71 -6.34 -12.99
CA ALA A 233 11.44 -5.69 -13.34
C ALA A 233 11.07 -5.88 -14.82
N ILE A 234 12.05 -5.82 -15.75
CA ILE A 234 11.86 -6.12 -17.17
C ILE A 234 11.45 -7.59 -17.37
N ALA A 235 12.14 -8.51 -16.69
CA ALA A 235 11.81 -9.92 -16.76
C ALA A 235 10.40 -10.24 -16.22
N ALA A 236 9.99 -9.54 -15.16
CA ALA A 236 8.67 -9.72 -14.56
C ALA A 236 7.51 -9.15 -15.41
N ILE A 237 7.70 -8.03 -16.07
CA ILE A 237 6.64 -7.41 -16.89
C ILE A 237 6.47 -8.12 -18.25
N THR A 238 7.56 -8.57 -18.86
CA THR A 238 7.57 -9.10 -20.23
C THR A 238 6.51 -10.19 -20.48
N PRO A 239 6.34 -11.22 -19.62
CA PRO A 239 5.37 -12.30 -19.88
C PRO A 239 3.91 -11.88 -19.67
N VAL A 240 3.64 -10.73 -19.05
CA VAL A 240 2.28 -10.24 -18.76
C VAL A 240 1.86 -9.11 -19.70
N LEU A 241 2.74 -8.68 -20.60
CA LEU A 241 2.39 -7.67 -21.60
C LEU A 241 1.34 -8.22 -22.55
N PRO A 242 0.27 -7.44 -22.85
CA PRO A 242 -0.74 -7.86 -23.80
C PRO A 242 -0.15 -7.95 -25.23
N GLU A 243 -0.58 -8.95 -26.01
CA GLU A 243 -0.19 -9.07 -27.42
C GLU A 243 -0.65 -7.86 -28.24
N ASN A 244 -1.80 -7.30 -27.89
CA ASN A 244 -2.32 -6.07 -28.48
C ASN A 244 -2.14 -4.90 -27.48
N PRO A 245 -1.29 -3.90 -27.80
CA PRO A 245 -1.06 -2.75 -26.92
C PRO A 245 -2.30 -1.95 -26.52
N GLU A 246 -3.39 -2.03 -27.33
CA GLU A 246 -4.65 -1.35 -27.02
C GLU A 246 -5.39 -1.98 -25.81
N GLU A 247 -5.17 -3.27 -25.53
CA GLU A 247 -5.78 -3.97 -24.39
C GLU A 247 -5.17 -3.53 -23.03
N GLY A 248 -3.94 -2.99 -23.04
CA GLY A 248 -3.27 -2.43 -21.88
C GLY A 248 -3.65 -0.97 -21.59
N LYS A 249 -4.42 -0.32 -22.45
CA LYS A 249 -4.86 1.07 -22.22
C LYS A 249 -6.04 1.11 -21.25
N TRP A 250 -5.89 1.87 -20.21
CA TRP A 250 -6.91 2.06 -19.16
C TRP A 250 -8.00 3.04 -19.60
#